data_2f8ec5c3db76689736851f2dbb2957f3
#
_entry.id   2f8ec5c3db76689736851f2dbb2957f3
#
_cell.length_a   1.000
_cell.length_b   1.000
_cell.length_c   1.000
_cell.angle_alpha   90.00
_cell.angle_beta   90.00
_cell.angle_gamma   90.00
#
_symmetry.space_group_name_H-M   'P 1'
#
loop_
_entity.id
_entity.type
_entity.pdbx_description
1 polymer ?
#
loop_
_entity_poly.entity_id
_entity_poly.type
_entity_poly.pdbx_seq_one_letter_code
_entity_poly.pdbx_strand_id
1 'polypeptide(L)'
;MENFVVSALKYRPKTFKDVVGQSAITQTLENAIKENHLAQALLFTGPRGVGKTSCARILAKMINSNGSVDENEDYAFNIFELDAASNNSVDDIRNLTDQVRIPPQVGSYKVYIIDEVHMLSSNAFNAFLKTLEEPPKHCIFILATTEKHKIIPTILSRCQIFDFKRITVTDAKNYLKVVAKAQNIDAEDDALHIIAQKADGAMRDALSIFDRVVSFSGKNLTRKAVSENLNVLDYETFFK
;
A
#
# COMPACT_ATOMS: atom_id res chain seq x y z
N MET A 1 0.47 7.50 29.79
CA MET A 1 1.50 7.48 28.72
C MET A 1 0.75 7.26 27.43
N GLU A 2 0.81 8.21 26.49
CA GLU A 2 0.29 7.95 25.14
C GLU A 2 1.14 6.84 24.51
N ASN A 3 0.48 5.77 24.03
CA ASN A 3 1.18 4.69 23.36
C ASN A 3 1.85 5.23 22.09
N PHE A 4 3.17 5.11 21.98
CA PHE A 4 3.91 5.49 20.78
C PHE A 4 3.43 4.62 19.59
N VAL A 5 2.91 5.29 18.57
CA VAL A 5 2.50 4.66 17.31
C VAL A 5 3.51 5.06 16.23
N VAL A 6 4.13 4.07 15.60
CA VAL A 6 5.10 4.32 14.52
C VAL A 6 4.47 5.11 13.37
N SER A 7 5.24 6.05 12.80
CA SER A 7 4.75 6.96 11.77
C SER A 7 4.21 6.25 10.53
N ALA A 8 4.81 5.14 10.13
CA ALA A 8 4.32 4.31 9.03
C ALA A 8 2.89 3.76 9.23
N LEU A 9 2.44 3.63 10.47
CA LEU A 9 1.07 3.23 10.81
C LEU A 9 0.18 4.46 11.03
N LYS A 10 0.66 5.45 11.78
CA LYS A 10 -0.07 6.67 12.13
C LYS A 10 -0.45 7.50 10.89
N TYR A 11 0.46 7.60 9.91
CA TYR A 11 0.29 8.37 8.67
C TYR A 11 -0.03 7.47 7.46
N ARG A 12 -0.63 6.31 7.71
CA ARG A 12 -1.11 5.45 6.63
C ARG A 12 -2.23 6.17 5.89
N PRO A 13 -2.17 6.28 4.54
CA PRO A 13 -3.21 6.93 3.75
C PRO A 13 -4.59 6.36 4.03
N LYS A 14 -5.56 7.25 4.27
CA LYS A 14 -6.98 6.92 4.51
C LYS A 14 -7.84 7.21 3.29
N THR A 15 -7.43 8.16 2.46
CA THR A 15 -8.08 8.54 1.21
C THR A 15 -7.08 8.51 0.06
N PHE A 16 -7.56 8.50 -1.19
CA PHE A 16 -6.68 8.55 -2.36
C PHE A 16 -5.86 9.84 -2.44
N LYS A 17 -6.35 10.93 -1.85
CA LYS A 17 -5.62 12.21 -1.79
C LYS A 17 -4.37 12.14 -0.91
N ASP A 18 -4.37 11.24 0.07
CA ASP A 18 -3.23 11.05 0.98
C ASP A 18 -2.14 10.17 0.38
N VAL A 19 -2.42 9.54 -0.77
CA VAL A 19 -1.46 8.63 -1.42
C VAL A 19 -0.43 9.43 -2.20
N VAL A 20 0.81 9.36 -1.78
CA VAL A 20 1.92 10.12 -2.34
C VAL A 20 2.46 9.46 -3.61
N GLY A 21 2.68 10.26 -4.66
CA GLY A 21 3.39 9.85 -5.87
C GLY A 21 2.65 8.89 -6.81
N GLN A 22 1.33 8.65 -6.61
CA GLN A 22 0.54 7.71 -7.41
C GLN A 22 -0.72 8.34 -8.02
N SER A 23 -0.70 9.65 -8.28
CA SER A 23 -1.88 10.42 -8.70
C SER A 23 -2.60 9.86 -9.94
N ALA A 24 -1.84 9.37 -10.93
CA ALA A 24 -2.43 8.78 -12.13
C ALA A 24 -3.25 7.52 -11.82
N ILE A 25 -2.75 6.67 -10.91
CA ILE A 25 -3.44 5.44 -10.49
C ILE A 25 -4.68 5.79 -9.67
N THR A 26 -4.54 6.65 -8.66
CA THR A 26 -5.64 7.02 -7.77
C THR A 26 -6.77 7.68 -8.54
N GLN A 27 -6.45 8.58 -9.49
CA GLN A 27 -7.45 9.22 -10.34
C GLN A 27 -8.15 8.21 -11.26
N THR A 28 -7.42 7.27 -11.84
CA THR A 28 -8.02 6.21 -12.67
C THR A 28 -8.98 5.36 -11.86
N LEU A 29 -8.61 4.98 -10.63
CA LEU A 29 -9.47 4.19 -9.74
C LEU A 29 -10.71 4.98 -9.31
N GLU A 30 -10.57 6.27 -8.96
CA GLU A 30 -11.71 7.14 -8.65
C GLU A 30 -12.69 7.25 -9.82
N ASN A 31 -12.19 7.45 -11.04
CA ASN A 31 -13.01 7.54 -12.24
C ASN A 31 -13.73 6.22 -12.51
N ALA A 32 -13.03 5.07 -12.37
CA ALA A 32 -13.62 3.75 -12.56
C ALA A 32 -14.80 3.48 -11.60
N ILE A 33 -14.70 3.96 -10.35
CA ILE A 33 -15.80 3.87 -9.38
C ILE A 33 -16.97 4.78 -9.82
N LYS A 34 -16.69 6.04 -10.15
CA LYS A 34 -17.73 7.03 -10.53
C LYS A 34 -18.52 6.61 -11.77
N GLU A 35 -17.82 5.99 -12.71
CA GLU A 35 -18.42 5.51 -13.97
C GLU A 35 -18.98 4.10 -13.89
N ASN A 36 -18.87 3.44 -12.72
CA ASN A 36 -19.25 2.04 -12.49
C ASN A 36 -18.61 1.07 -13.51
N HIS A 37 -17.34 1.34 -13.87
CA HIS A 37 -16.53 0.57 -14.82
C HIS A 37 -15.34 -0.12 -14.15
N LEU A 38 -15.49 -0.52 -12.90
CA LEU A 38 -14.43 -1.21 -12.17
C LEU A 38 -14.38 -2.68 -12.59
N ALA A 39 -13.19 -3.17 -12.95
CA ALA A 39 -12.98 -4.59 -13.22
C ALA A 39 -13.17 -5.41 -11.93
N GLN A 40 -13.66 -6.66 -12.07
CA GLN A 40 -13.83 -7.56 -10.92
C GLN A 40 -12.49 -8.14 -10.40
N ALA A 41 -11.44 -8.10 -11.21
CA ALA A 41 -10.09 -8.48 -10.81
C ALA A 41 -9.09 -7.38 -11.16
N LEU A 42 -8.38 -6.89 -10.14
CA LEU A 42 -7.35 -5.87 -10.25
C LEU A 42 -6.02 -6.44 -9.76
N LEU A 43 -4.94 -6.06 -10.42
CA LEU A 43 -3.58 -6.43 -10.01
C LEU A 43 -2.75 -5.17 -9.78
N PHE A 44 -2.36 -4.93 -8.53
CA PHE A 44 -1.47 -3.86 -8.13
C PHE A 44 -0.04 -4.37 -8.09
N THR A 45 0.81 -3.86 -8.95
CA THR A 45 2.21 -4.28 -9.03
C THR A 45 3.14 -3.13 -8.71
N GLY A 46 4.35 -3.42 -8.26
CA GLY A 46 5.37 -2.40 -8.00
C GLY A 46 6.15 -2.63 -6.70
N PRO A 47 7.17 -1.82 -6.43
CA PRO A 47 8.05 -1.98 -5.29
C PRO A 47 7.32 -2.02 -3.94
N ARG A 48 8.00 -2.51 -2.91
CA ARG A 48 7.49 -2.49 -1.53
C ARG A 48 7.36 -1.04 -1.05
N GLY A 49 6.35 -0.76 -0.20
CA GLY A 49 6.23 0.53 0.49
C GLY A 49 5.75 1.71 -0.34
N VAL A 50 5.27 1.48 -1.57
CA VAL A 50 4.78 2.54 -2.49
C VAL A 50 3.26 2.81 -2.39
N GLY A 51 2.54 2.07 -1.53
CA GLY A 51 1.13 2.32 -1.26
C GLY A 51 0.13 1.32 -1.84
N LYS A 52 0.56 0.18 -2.45
CA LYS A 52 -0.34 -0.83 -3.04
C LYS A 52 -1.46 -1.27 -2.11
N THR A 53 -1.11 -1.81 -0.96
CA THR A 53 -2.09 -2.30 0.04
C THR A 53 -2.94 -1.18 0.64
N SER A 54 -2.38 0.02 0.80
CA SER A 54 -3.16 1.19 1.23
C SER A 54 -4.21 1.58 0.19
N CYS A 55 -3.83 1.66 -1.09
CA CYS A 55 -4.77 1.92 -2.18
C CYS A 55 -5.84 0.82 -2.28
N ALA A 56 -5.47 -0.46 -2.10
CA ALA A 56 -6.42 -1.56 -2.10
C ALA A 56 -7.49 -1.41 -1.01
N ARG A 57 -7.09 -1.05 0.21
CA ARG A 57 -8.02 -0.81 1.32
C ARG A 57 -8.91 0.41 1.11
N ILE A 58 -8.35 1.51 0.58
CA ILE A 58 -9.13 2.71 0.24
C ILE A 58 -10.16 2.37 -0.82
N LEU A 59 -9.74 1.69 -1.89
CA LEU A 59 -10.62 1.26 -2.97
C LEU A 59 -11.75 0.37 -2.47
N ALA A 60 -11.43 -0.63 -1.63
CA ALA A 60 -12.41 -1.56 -1.04
C ALA A 60 -13.48 -0.84 -0.20
N LYS A 61 -13.06 0.19 0.58
CA LYS A 61 -14.00 1.03 1.32
C LYS A 61 -14.88 1.85 0.38
N MET A 62 -14.29 2.51 -0.61
CA MET A 62 -15.04 3.35 -1.57
C MET A 62 -16.07 2.55 -2.40
N ILE A 63 -15.76 1.30 -2.75
CA ILE A 63 -16.69 0.41 -3.45
C ILE A 63 -17.96 0.15 -2.63
N ASN A 64 -17.82 -0.04 -1.32
CA ASN A 64 -18.94 -0.34 -0.43
C ASN A 64 -19.68 0.91 0.06
N SER A 65 -19.05 2.09 0.02
CA SER A 65 -19.62 3.35 0.48
C SER A 65 -20.28 4.19 -0.62
N ASN A 66 -20.54 3.61 -1.80
CA ASN A 66 -21.07 4.33 -2.97
C ASN A 66 -20.30 5.64 -3.30
N GLY A 67 -18.98 5.62 -3.06
CA GLY A 67 -18.08 6.74 -3.36
C GLY A 67 -17.92 7.78 -2.24
N SER A 68 -18.63 7.66 -1.13
CA SER A 68 -18.41 8.45 0.09
C SER A 68 -17.69 7.61 1.14
N VAL A 69 -16.54 8.07 1.65
CA VAL A 69 -15.85 7.37 2.74
C VAL A 69 -16.39 7.91 4.06
N ASP A 70 -17.24 7.15 4.76
CA ASP A 70 -17.51 7.38 6.17
C ASP A 70 -16.38 6.73 6.98
N GLU A 71 -15.62 7.52 7.73
CA GLU A 71 -14.52 7.01 8.57
C GLU A 71 -15.01 6.11 9.71
N ASN A 72 -16.29 6.18 10.05
CA ASN A 72 -16.90 5.44 11.15
C ASN A 72 -17.59 4.14 10.70
N GLU A 73 -17.76 3.90 9.41
CA GLU A 73 -18.35 2.65 8.93
C GLU A 73 -17.31 1.52 8.95
N ASP A 74 -17.64 0.46 9.68
CA ASP A 74 -16.83 -0.75 9.74
C ASP A 74 -17.28 -1.73 8.65
N TYR A 75 -16.50 -1.81 7.59
CA TYR A 75 -16.71 -2.76 6.48
C TYR A 75 -16.07 -4.13 6.73
N ALA A 76 -15.86 -4.52 7.99
CA ALA A 76 -15.18 -5.77 8.37
C ALA A 76 -15.86 -7.03 7.77
N PHE A 77 -17.16 -6.97 7.53
CA PHE A 77 -17.90 -8.08 6.93
C PHE A 77 -17.83 -8.12 5.38
N ASN A 78 -17.28 -7.08 4.78
CA ASN A 78 -17.23 -6.92 3.32
C ASN A 78 -15.81 -6.94 2.75
N ILE A 79 -14.81 -6.64 3.57
CA ILE A 79 -13.41 -6.54 3.15
C ILE A 79 -12.61 -7.63 3.82
N PHE A 80 -12.10 -8.54 3.02
CA PHE A 80 -11.29 -9.68 3.45
C PHE A 80 -9.86 -9.48 2.98
N GLU A 81 -8.91 -9.46 3.90
CA GLU A 81 -7.49 -9.29 3.59
C GLU A 81 -6.74 -10.58 3.92
N LEU A 82 -5.98 -11.07 2.95
CA LEU A 82 -5.17 -12.28 3.05
C LEU A 82 -3.75 -11.95 2.61
N ASP A 83 -2.79 -12.29 3.45
CA ASP A 83 -1.37 -12.26 3.09
C ASP A 83 -0.95 -13.64 2.57
N ALA A 84 -0.63 -13.72 1.28
CA ALA A 84 -0.22 -14.95 0.65
C ALA A 84 1.14 -15.48 1.13
N ALA A 85 1.94 -14.66 1.81
CA ALA A 85 3.15 -15.15 2.47
C ALA A 85 2.85 -16.11 3.63
N SER A 86 1.73 -15.90 4.32
CA SER A 86 1.27 -16.71 5.46
C SER A 86 0.20 -17.73 5.08
N ASN A 87 -0.55 -17.49 3.99
CA ASN A 87 -1.70 -18.29 3.54
C ASN A 87 -1.52 -18.69 2.07
N ASN A 88 -0.59 -19.60 1.80
CA ASN A 88 -0.19 -19.95 0.43
C ASN A 88 -0.59 -21.36 -0.01
N SER A 89 -1.30 -22.09 0.83
CA SER A 89 -1.70 -23.46 0.55
C SER A 89 -2.93 -23.54 -0.36
N VAL A 90 -3.15 -24.70 -0.97
CA VAL A 90 -4.34 -24.97 -1.75
C VAL A 90 -5.61 -24.91 -0.92
N ASP A 91 -5.52 -25.33 0.36
CA ASP A 91 -6.67 -25.37 1.25
C ASP A 91 -7.07 -23.97 1.70
N ASP A 92 -6.12 -23.05 1.91
CA ASP A 92 -6.41 -21.63 2.18
C ASP A 92 -7.21 -21.02 1.01
N ILE A 93 -6.78 -21.27 -0.21
CA ILE A 93 -7.47 -20.77 -1.42
C ILE A 93 -8.82 -21.45 -1.65
N ARG A 94 -8.96 -22.72 -1.33
CA ARG A 94 -10.28 -23.40 -1.39
C ARG A 94 -11.25 -22.80 -0.40
N ASN A 95 -10.84 -22.59 0.83
CA ASN A 95 -11.64 -21.92 1.86
C ASN A 95 -12.09 -20.52 1.42
N LEU A 96 -11.16 -19.73 0.84
CA LEU A 96 -11.47 -18.43 0.26
C LEU A 96 -12.51 -18.58 -0.88
N THR A 97 -12.31 -19.52 -1.79
CA THR A 97 -13.22 -19.75 -2.93
C THR A 97 -14.64 -20.14 -2.48
N ASP A 98 -14.76 -20.89 -1.40
CA ASP A 98 -16.07 -21.25 -0.85
C ASP A 98 -16.76 -20.04 -0.21
N GLN A 99 -16.01 -19.17 0.49
CA GLN A 99 -16.53 -17.91 1.05
C GLN A 99 -16.95 -16.91 -0.04
N VAL A 100 -16.27 -16.89 -1.16
CA VAL A 100 -16.56 -16.03 -2.32
C VAL A 100 -17.96 -16.28 -2.87
N ARG A 101 -18.44 -17.53 -2.85
CA ARG A 101 -19.76 -17.92 -3.38
C ARG A 101 -20.92 -17.36 -2.55
N ILE A 102 -20.69 -17.02 -1.28
CA ILE A 102 -21.71 -16.51 -0.36
C ILE A 102 -21.87 -15.00 -0.57
N PRO A 103 -23.05 -14.50 -0.96
CA PRO A 103 -23.29 -13.07 -1.12
C PRO A 103 -23.04 -12.29 0.19
N PRO A 104 -22.73 -10.97 0.11
CA PRO A 104 -22.61 -10.14 1.29
C PRO A 104 -23.96 -10.03 2.01
N GLN A 105 -23.93 -10.00 3.36
CA GLN A 105 -25.12 -9.77 4.17
C GLN A 105 -25.49 -8.29 4.27
N VAL A 106 -24.49 -7.42 4.15
CA VAL A 106 -24.60 -5.95 4.19
C VAL A 106 -23.80 -5.38 3.04
N GLY A 107 -24.25 -4.27 2.45
CA GLY A 107 -23.57 -3.65 1.31
C GLY A 107 -23.74 -4.41 0.00
N SER A 108 -23.01 -3.99 -1.03
CA SER A 108 -23.16 -4.50 -2.41
C SER A 108 -22.08 -5.48 -2.82
N TYR A 109 -20.88 -5.36 -2.27
CA TYR A 109 -19.72 -6.11 -2.71
C TYR A 109 -18.94 -6.72 -1.56
N LYS A 110 -18.41 -7.93 -1.81
CA LYS A 110 -17.30 -8.51 -1.05
C LYS A 110 -15.99 -8.21 -1.78
N VAL A 111 -15.05 -7.61 -1.09
CA VAL A 111 -13.74 -7.27 -1.65
C VAL A 111 -12.67 -8.13 -1.00
N TYR A 112 -11.96 -8.89 -1.81
CA TYR A 112 -10.86 -9.75 -1.37
C TYR A 112 -9.53 -9.12 -1.76
N ILE A 113 -8.74 -8.71 -0.78
CA ILE A 113 -7.39 -8.17 -0.96
C ILE A 113 -6.40 -9.30 -0.68
N ILE A 114 -5.64 -9.70 -1.69
CA ILE A 114 -4.61 -10.73 -1.55
C ILE A 114 -3.25 -10.06 -1.75
N ASP A 115 -2.54 -9.85 -0.64
CA ASP A 115 -1.21 -9.23 -0.67
C ASP A 115 -0.13 -10.28 -0.94
N GLU A 116 0.96 -9.86 -1.60
CA GLU A 116 2.09 -10.68 -2.04
C GLU A 116 1.66 -11.97 -2.78
N VAL A 117 0.68 -11.82 -3.67
CA VAL A 117 0.03 -12.93 -4.36
C VAL A 117 1.00 -13.88 -5.09
N HIS A 118 2.21 -13.41 -5.46
CA HIS A 118 3.28 -14.24 -6.04
C HIS A 118 3.81 -15.34 -5.10
N MET A 119 3.49 -15.27 -3.79
CA MET A 119 3.88 -16.27 -2.78
C MET A 119 2.95 -17.49 -2.77
N LEU A 120 1.81 -17.45 -3.47
CA LEU A 120 0.93 -18.60 -3.60
C LEU A 120 1.65 -19.77 -4.28
N SER A 121 1.43 -20.98 -3.80
CA SER A 121 1.91 -22.18 -4.48
C SER A 121 1.27 -22.33 -5.87
N SER A 122 1.94 -23.02 -6.79
CA SER A 122 1.40 -23.26 -8.14
C SER A 122 0.03 -23.93 -8.12
N ASN A 123 -0.19 -24.85 -7.18
CA ASN A 123 -1.47 -25.52 -7.01
C ASN A 123 -2.56 -24.58 -6.45
N ALA A 124 -2.19 -23.65 -5.54
CA ALA A 124 -3.08 -22.63 -5.04
C ALA A 124 -3.47 -21.64 -6.15
N PHE A 125 -2.52 -21.20 -6.98
CA PHE A 125 -2.80 -20.40 -8.16
C PHE A 125 -3.81 -21.09 -9.10
N ASN A 126 -3.59 -22.37 -9.43
CA ASN A 126 -4.48 -23.12 -10.29
C ASN A 126 -5.91 -23.27 -9.71
N ALA A 127 -6.03 -23.45 -8.40
CA ALA A 127 -7.33 -23.47 -7.73
C ALA A 127 -8.04 -22.11 -7.80
N PHE A 128 -7.28 -21.01 -7.74
CA PHE A 128 -7.82 -19.65 -7.78
C PHE A 128 -8.21 -19.18 -9.18
N LEU A 129 -7.54 -19.69 -10.23
CA LEU A 129 -7.81 -19.32 -11.63
C LEU A 129 -9.28 -19.44 -12.00
N LYS A 130 -9.94 -20.54 -11.62
CA LYS A 130 -11.34 -20.77 -11.91
C LYS A 130 -12.26 -19.68 -11.34
N THR A 131 -11.95 -19.19 -10.15
CA THR A 131 -12.69 -18.11 -9.51
C THR A 131 -12.43 -16.76 -10.17
N LEU A 132 -11.23 -16.53 -10.69
CA LEU A 132 -10.88 -15.30 -11.43
C LEU A 132 -11.43 -15.30 -12.86
N GLU A 133 -11.69 -16.47 -13.45
CA GLU A 133 -12.31 -16.60 -14.78
C GLU A 133 -13.78 -16.22 -14.77
N GLU A 134 -14.51 -16.68 -13.75
CA GLU A 134 -15.94 -16.46 -13.58
C GLU A 134 -16.23 -15.96 -12.15
N PRO A 135 -15.80 -14.73 -11.82
CA PRO A 135 -16.02 -14.20 -10.48
C PRO A 135 -17.51 -13.92 -10.25
N PRO A 136 -18.07 -14.24 -9.06
CA PRO A 136 -19.42 -13.84 -8.73
C PRO A 136 -19.60 -12.32 -8.84
N LYS A 137 -20.76 -11.88 -9.33
CA LYS A 137 -21.05 -10.45 -9.57
C LYS A 137 -20.86 -9.55 -8.34
N HIS A 138 -21.00 -10.10 -7.15
CA HIS A 138 -20.86 -9.43 -5.88
C HIS A 138 -19.42 -9.44 -5.34
N CYS A 139 -18.44 -9.97 -6.09
CA CYS A 139 -17.05 -10.08 -5.64
C CYS A 139 -16.11 -9.23 -6.50
N ILE A 140 -15.16 -8.59 -5.82
CA ILE A 140 -14.05 -7.87 -6.44
C ILE A 140 -12.76 -8.38 -5.79
N PHE A 141 -11.78 -8.73 -6.63
CA PHE A 141 -10.46 -9.18 -6.21
C PHE A 141 -9.43 -8.09 -6.46
N ILE A 142 -8.65 -7.74 -5.44
CA ILE A 142 -7.52 -6.84 -5.53
C ILE A 142 -6.27 -7.62 -5.15
N LEU A 143 -5.51 -8.01 -6.14
CA LEU A 143 -4.26 -8.74 -5.96
C LEU A 143 -3.12 -7.73 -5.89
N ALA A 144 -2.19 -7.90 -4.96
CA ALA A 144 -1.00 -7.07 -4.87
C ALA A 144 0.27 -7.93 -4.94
N THR A 145 1.30 -7.42 -5.61
CA THR A 145 2.59 -8.11 -5.73
C THR A 145 3.75 -7.14 -5.86
N THR A 146 4.87 -7.50 -5.28
CA THR A 146 6.16 -6.86 -5.53
C THR A 146 6.89 -7.45 -6.72
N GLU A 147 6.49 -8.65 -7.20
CA GLU A 147 7.19 -9.43 -8.21
C GLU A 147 6.25 -9.84 -9.37
N LYS A 148 5.90 -8.85 -10.21
CA LYS A 148 5.02 -9.05 -11.37
C LYS A 148 5.47 -10.21 -12.28
N HIS A 149 6.78 -10.38 -12.44
CA HIS A 149 7.36 -11.42 -13.30
C HIS A 149 7.11 -12.85 -12.81
N LYS A 150 6.76 -13.03 -11.53
CA LYS A 150 6.38 -14.33 -10.96
C LYS A 150 4.90 -14.66 -11.16
N ILE A 151 4.09 -13.70 -11.58
CA ILE A 151 2.68 -13.93 -11.84
C ILE A 151 2.49 -14.59 -13.20
N ILE A 152 1.78 -15.71 -13.20
CA ILE A 152 1.54 -16.48 -14.42
C ILE A 152 0.71 -15.68 -15.44
N PRO A 153 0.99 -15.81 -16.75
CA PRO A 153 0.30 -15.05 -17.79
C PRO A 153 -1.22 -15.18 -17.80
N THR A 154 -1.72 -16.31 -17.38
CA THR A 154 -3.17 -16.60 -17.27
C THR A 154 -3.88 -15.72 -16.24
N ILE A 155 -3.21 -15.29 -15.17
CA ILE A 155 -3.74 -14.30 -14.21
C ILE A 155 -3.60 -12.89 -14.78
N LEU A 156 -2.43 -12.56 -15.36
CA LEU A 156 -2.20 -11.24 -15.94
C LEU A 156 -3.25 -10.87 -16.99
N SER A 157 -3.68 -11.83 -17.80
CA SER A 157 -4.69 -11.62 -18.84
C SER A 157 -6.13 -11.40 -18.32
N ARG A 158 -6.38 -11.69 -17.04
CA ARG A 158 -7.70 -11.59 -16.42
C ARG A 158 -7.83 -10.41 -15.47
N CYS A 159 -6.73 -9.73 -15.18
CA CYS A 159 -6.69 -8.61 -14.26
C CYS A 159 -6.48 -7.29 -14.99
N GLN A 160 -7.13 -6.24 -14.51
CA GLN A 160 -6.71 -4.88 -14.83
C GLN A 160 -5.47 -4.53 -14.02
N ILE A 161 -4.37 -4.21 -14.71
CA ILE A 161 -3.05 -4.06 -14.09
C ILE A 161 -2.77 -2.59 -13.81
N PHE A 162 -2.32 -2.29 -12.59
CA PHE A 162 -1.88 -0.98 -12.13
C PHE A 162 -0.44 -1.06 -11.65
N ASP A 163 0.48 -0.43 -12.39
CA ASP A 163 1.91 -0.45 -12.11
C ASP A 163 2.29 0.76 -11.21
N PHE A 164 2.41 0.52 -9.91
CA PHE A 164 2.86 1.51 -8.93
C PHE A 164 4.35 1.81 -9.10
N LYS A 165 4.69 3.09 -9.10
CA LYS A 165 6.06 3.55 -9.28
C LYS A 165 6.72 3.87 -7.94
N ARG A 166 8.06 3.90 -7.95
CA ARG A 166 8.83 4.49 -6.84
C ARG A 166 8.41 5.95 -6.66
N ILE A 167 8.28 6.35 -5.41
CA ILE A 167 7.97 7.74 -5.04
C ILE A 167 9.24 8.57 -5.27
N THR A 168 9.09 9.76 -5.87
CA THR A 168 10.23 10.62 -6.11
C THR A 168 10.81 11.13 -4.78
N VAL A 169 12.11 11.43 -4.76
CA VAL A 169 12.76 12.01 -3.57
C VAL A 169 12.07 13.32 -3.16
N THR A 170 11.65 14.12 -4.14
CA THR A 170 10.94 15.38 -3.88
C THR A 170 9.60 15.16 -3.20
N ASP A 171 8.79 14.21 -3.68
CA ASP A 171 7.49 13.91 -3.10
C ASP A 171 7.64 13.32 -1.69
N ALA A 172 8.59 12.39 -1.52
CA ALA A 172 8.89 11.80 -0.22
C ALA A 172 9.35 12.87 0.79
N LYS A 173 10.27 13.76 0.39
CA LYS A 173 10.74 14.89 1.22
C LYS A 173 9.58 15.81 1.63
N ASN A 174 8.75 16.21 0.67
CA ASN A 174 7.63 17.10 0.93
C ASN A 174 6.63 16.46 1.91
N TYR A 175 6.38 15.18 1.78
CA TYR A 175 5.51 14.46 2.70
C TYR A 175 6.12 14.34 4.10
N LEU A 176 7.41 14.02 4.21
CA LEU A 176 8.13 14.01 5.49
C LEU A 176 8.09 15.38 6.18
N LYS A 177 8.12 16.48 5.42
CA LYS A 177 7.97 17.85 5.97
C LYS A 177 6.60 18.06 6.61
N VAL A 178 5.53 17.54 6.00
CA VAL A 178 4.18 17.56 6.58
C VAL A 178 4.13 16.74 7.87
N VAL A 179 4.73 15.56 7.87
CA VAL A 179 4.79 14.68 9.04
C VAL A 179 5.58 15.32 10.19
N ALA A 180 6.75 15.90 9.90
CA ALA A 180 7.59 16.60 10.88
C ALA A 180 6.80 17.76 11.54
N LYS A 181 6.12 18.58 10.73
CA LYS A 181 5.27 19.67 11.21
C LYS A 181 4.13 19.16 12.10
N ALA A 182 3.47 18.06 11.70
CA ALA A 182 2.38 17.49 12.49
C ALA A 182 2.85 16.89 13.84
N GLN A 183 4.14 16.56 13.96
CA GLN A 183 4.76 16.06 15.19
C GLN A 183 5.51 17.16 16.00
N ASN A 184 5.44 18.42 15.56
CA ASN A 184 6.20 19.54 16.14
C ASN A 184 7.72 19.26 16.18
N ILE A 185 8.24 18.70 15.10
CA ILE A 185 9.67 18.43 14.90
C ILE A 185 10.20 19.51 13.97
N ASP A 186 11.25 20.19 14.41
CA ASP A 186 12.01 21.13 13.58
C ASP A 186 13.02 20.33 12.74
N ALA A 187 12.82 20.32 11.43
CA ALA A 187 13.59 19.47 10.51
C ALA A 187 14.18 20.31 9.37
N GLU A 188 15.49 20.26 9.24
CA GLU A 188 16.19 20.85 8.11
C GLU A 188 15.78 20.17 6.79
N ASP A 189 15.62 20.95 5.73
CA ASP A 189 15.25 20.45 4.38
C ASP A 189 16.24 19.40 3.85
N ASP A 190 17.54 19.61 4.13
CA ASP A 190 18.61 18.68 3.75
C ASP A 190 18.55 17.36 4.56
N ALA A 191 18.17 17.43 5.83
CA ALA A 191 17.94 16.24 6.66
C ALA A 191 16.83 15.36 6.07
N LEU A 192 15.69 15.96 5.74
CA LEU A 192 14.57 15.26 5.11
C LEU A 192 14.91 14.74 3.71
N HIS A 193 15.74 15.46 2.96
CA HIS A 193 16.23 15.04 1.64
C HIS A 193 17.06 13.75 1.74
N ILE A 194 17.99 13.66 2.69
CA ILE A 194 18.82 12.48 2.92
C ILE A 194 17.94 11.28 3.30
N ILE A 195 16.96 11.47 4.17
CA ILE A 195 16.01 10.39 4.53
C ILE A 195 15.24 9.91 3.30
N ALA A 196 14.73 10.84 2.49
CA ALA A 196 13.99 10.50 1.27
C ALA A 196 14.84 9.76 0.23
N GLN A 197 16.10 10.16 0.06
CA GLN A 197 17.06 9.44 -0.80
C GLN A 197 17.33 8.01 -0.29
N LYS A 198 17.57 7.86 1.02
CA LYS A 198 17.88 6.56 1.62
C LYS A 198 16.71 5.59 1.56
N ALA A 199 15.48 6.09 1.53
CA ALA A 199 14.26 5.28 1.42
C ALA A 199 14.03 4.71 0.01
N ASP A 200 14.77 5.16 -1.00
CA ASP A 200 14.75 4.63 -2.36
C ASP A 200 13.33 4.50 -2.94
N GLY A 201 12.51 5.52 -2.74
CA GLY A 201 11.15 5.59 -3.28
C GLY A 201 10.09 4.78 -2.53
N ALA A 202 10.39 4.27 -1.34
CA ALA A 202 9.44 3.57 -0.47
C ALA A 202 9.00 4.47 0.70
N MET A 203 7.77 4.95 0.70
CA MET A 203 7.28 5.86 1.77
C MET A 203 7.26 5.18 3.15
N ARG A 204 6.97 3.89 3.20
CA ARG A 204 7.01 3.12 4.45
C ARG A 204 8.41 3.16 5.08
N ASP A 205 9.44 3.00 4.27
CA ASP A 205 10.83 3.01 4.71
C ASP A 205 11.26 4.44 5.06
N ALA A 206 10.82 5.45 4.30
CA ALA A 206 11.05 6.86 4.62
C ALA A 206 10.53 7.23 6.02
N LEU A 207 9.31 6.84 6.34
CA LEU A 207 8.69 7.07 7.65
C LEU A 207 9.39 6.27 8.77
N SER A 208 9.82 5.05 8.49
CA SER A 208 10.55 4.23 9.46
C SER A 208 11.94 4.79 9.76
N ILE A 209 12.64 5.28 8.73
CA ILE A 209 13.92 5.98 8.87
C ILE A 209 13.72 7.28 9.65
N PHE A 210 12.69 8.05 9.32
CA PHE A 210 12.34 9.29 10.01
C PHE A 210 12.14 9.06 11.52
N ASP A 211 11.32 8.08 11.91
CA ASP A 211 11.09 7.74 13.33
C ASP A 211 12.39 7.35 14.03
N ARG A 212 13.24 6.57 13.39
CA ARG A 212 14.53 6.15 13.94
C ARG A 212 15.45 7.36 14.20
N VAL A 213 15.55 8.27 13.23
CA VAL A 213 16.42 9.43 13.37
C VAL A 213 15.86 10.42 14.40
N VAL A 214 14.55 10.63 14.44
CA VAL A 214 13.89 11.46 15.46
C VAL A 214 14.11 10.87 16.85
N SER A 215 14.05 9.56 17.01
CA SER A 215 14.35 8.91 18.30
C SER A 215 15.80 9.15 18.76
N PHE A 216 16.72 9.34 17.83
CA PHE A 216 18.13 9.63 18.10
C PHE A 216 18.38 11.12 18.38
N SER A 217 17.84 12.03 17.56
CA SER A 217 18.13 13.47 17.58
C SER A 217 17.14 14.30 18.40
N GLY A 218 16.01 13.71 18.79
CA GLY A 218 14.92 14.43 19.44
C GLY A 218 14.15 15.34 18.47
N LYS A 219 13.70 16.50 18.96
CA LYS A 219 12.82 17.41 18.19
C LYS A 219 13.55 18.29 17.17
N ASN A 220 14.87 18.24 17.12
CA ASN A 220 15.67 19.03 16.18
C ASN A 220 16.42 18.11 15.22
N LEU A 221 15.89 17.97 14.01
CA LEU A 221 16.39 17.07 13.00
C LEU A 221 17.34 17.79 12.05
N THR A 222 18.63 17.74 12.35
CA THR A 222 19.68 18.37 11.53
C THR A 222 20.26 17.41 10.51
N ARG A 223 20.80 17.94 9.39
CA ARG A 223 21.56 17.18 8.40
C ARG A 223 22.64 16.30 9.05
N LYS A 224 23.41 16.89 10.00
CA LYS A 224 24.47 16.19 10.71
C LYS A 224 23.96 14.97 11.47
N ALA A 225 22.89 15.13 12.26
CA ALA A 225 22.31 14.04 13.03
C ALA A 225 21.81 12.90 12.13
N VAL A 226 21.22 13.22 10.97
CA VAL A 226 20.77 12.23 9.99
C VAL A 226 21.96 11.50 9.37
N SER A 227 23.00 12.23 8.92
CA SER A 227 24.19 11.63 8.31
C SER A 227 24.90 10.69 9.27
N GLU A 228 25.06 11.08 10.54
CA GLU A 228 25.67 10.23 11.58
C GLU A 228 24.82 8.95 11.83
N ASN A 229 23.52 9.10 12.01
CA ASN A 229 22.64 7.95 12.29
C ASN A 229 22.55 6.96 11.13
N LEU A 230 22.57 7.46 9.90
CA LEU A 230 22.41 6.64 8.69
C LEU A 230 23.76 6.16 8.11
N ASN A 231 24.88 6.49 8.74
CA ASN A 231 26.23 6.25 8.22
C ASN A 231 26.38 6.74 6.76
N VAL A 232 25.80 7.90 6.45
CA VAL A 232 25.96 8.54 5.15
C VAL A 232 27.27 9.32 5.20
N LEU A 233 28.24 8.90 4.38
CA LEU A 233 29.50 9.60 4.26
C LEU A 233 29.24 10.99 3.67
N ASP A 234 29.54 12.03 4.44
CA ASP A 234 29.47 13.41 3.97
C ASP A 234 30.67 13.66 3.06
N TYR A 235 30.45 14.22 1.87
CA TYR A 235 31.54 14.57 0.93
C TYR A 235 32.61 15.45 1.57
N GLU A 236 32.23 16.27 2.56
CA GLU A 236 33.17 17.13 3.30
C GLU A 236 34.19 16.33 4.14
N THR A 237 33.92 15.07 4.45
CA THR A 237 34.83 14.21 5.22
C THR A 237 35.95 13.60 4.35
N PHE A 238 35.75 13.58 3.00
CA PHE A 238 36.75 13.03 2.07
C PHE A 238 37.83 14.02 1.65
N PHE A 239 37.67 15.30 1.92
CA PHE A 239 38.59 16.36 1.48
C PHE A 239 39.32 17.06 2.64
N LYS A 240 39.44 16.41 3.81
CA LYS A 240 40.32 16.84 4.89
C LYS A 240 41.55 15.98 5.01
#